data_7d5c2a39f120981bbbca4a713acb9847
#
_entry.id   7d5c2a39f120981bbbca4a713acb9847
#
_cell.length_a   1.000
_cell.length_b   1.000
_cell.length_c   1.000
_cell.angle_alpha   90.00
_cell.angle_beta   90.00
_cell.angle_gamma   90.00
#
_symmetry.space_group_name_H-M   'P 1'
#
loop_
_entity.id
_entity.type
_entity.pdbx_description
1 polymer ?
#
loop_
_entity_poly.entity_id
_entity_poly.type
_entity_poly.pdbx_seq_one_letter_code
_entity_poly.pdbx_strand_id
1 'polypeptide(L)'
;ASNAWEVREMIAASAKYDVTLMEAMKPILTPNFRSVRENLGRLGTIRRYFSCYCQYSSRYDKFKEGVVLNAFRPELSNGAMMDIGIYTVYPMVVLFGRPKKIDASGIVLSSGADGQGAVNFEYEGMNATVLYSKIANSSLPTEIQGEEGNITLDRINIIGEVKYTPRLAAASGRGP
;
A
#
# COMPACT_ATOMS: atom_id res chain seq x y z
N ALA A 1 -15.70 1.17 -5.62
CA ALA A 1 -16.53 0.23 -4.84
C ALA A 1 -16.05 0.17 -3.40
N SER A 2 -16.98 0.07 -2.46
CA SER A 2 -16.66 0.08 -1.02
C SER A 2 -16.31 -1.31 -0.48
N ASN A 3 -16.66 -2.35 -1.19
CA ASN A 3 -16.44 -3.73 -0.77
C ASN A 3 -16.40 -4.70 -1.97
N ALA A 4 -15.99 -5.95 -1.71
CA ALA A 4 -15.82 -6.97 -2.74
C ALA A 4 -17.12 -7.39 -3.43
N TRP A 5 -18.28 -7.26 -2.77
CA TRP A 5 -19.57 -7.60 -3.36
C TRP A 5 -19.95 -6.59 -4.44
N GLU A 6 -19.83 -5.30 -4.16
CA GLU A 6 -20.05 -4.23 -5.14
C GLU A 6 -19.12 -4.35 -6.35
N VAL A 7 -17.84 -4.71 -6.14
CA VAL A 7 -16.90 -4.96 -7.24
C VAL A 7 -17.40 -6.10 -8.13
N ARG A 8 -17.91 -7.21 -7.56
CA ARG A 8 -18.44 -8.32 -8.34
C ARG A 8 -19.66 -7.91 -9.17
N GLU A 9 -20.56 -7.10 -8.60
CA GLU A 9 -21.71 -6.57 -9.35
C GLU A 9 -21.27 -5.65 -10.50
N MET A 10 -20.28 -4.78 -10.25
CA MET A 10 -19.72 -3.93 -11.30
C MET A 10 -19.08 -4.76 -12.42
N ILE A 11 -18.33 -5.82 -12.09
CA ILE A 11 -17.74 -6.74 -13.07
C ILE A 11 -18.85 -7.45 -13.87
N ALA A 12 -19.90 -7.94 -13.21
CA ALA A 12 -21.01 -8.59 -13.87
C ALA A 12 -21.75 -7.62 -14.80
N ALA A 13 -21.98 -6.38 -14.38
CA ALA A 13 -22.59 -5.35 -15.20
C ALA A 13 -21.70 -4.99 -16.42
N SER A 14 -20.40 -4.84 -16.21
CA SER A 14 -19.43 -4.60 -17.29
C SER A 14 -19.51 -5.70 -18.36
N ALA A 15 -19.48 -6.97 -17.95
CA ALA A 15 -19.59 -8.10 -18.86
C ALA A 15 -20.96 -8.16 -19.57
N LYS A 16 -22.06 -7.90 -18.84
CA LYS A 16 -23.42 -7.93 -19.40
C LYS A 16 -23.66 -6.89 -20.48
N TYR A 17 -23.09 -5.71 -20.32
CA TYR A 17 -23.31 -4.57 -21.21
C TYR A 17 -22.14 -4.27 -22.13
N ASP A 18 -21.12 -5.12 -22.14
CA ASP A 18 -19.90 -5.00 -22.96
C ASP A 18 -19.24 -3.61 -22.82
N VAL A 19 -19.10 -3.16 -21.57
CA VAL A 19 -18.45 -1.87 -21.25
C VAL A 19 -17.18 -2.10 -20.46
N THR A 20 -16.17 -1.24 -20.69
CA THR A 20 -14.90 -1.33 -19.96
C THR A 20 -15.07 -0.90 -18.50
N LEU A 21 -14.64 -1.75 -17.58
CA LEU A 21 -14.48 -1.45 -16.17
C LEU A 21 -12.99 -1.46 -15.82
N MET A 22 -12.49 -0.40 -15.21
CA MET A 22 -11.08 -0.29 -14.84
C MET A 22 -10.93 0.43 -13.50
N GLU A 23 -10.04 -0.08 -12.65
CA GLU A 23 -9.58 0.64 -11.47
C GLU A 23 -8.41 1.57 -11.84
N ALA A 24 -8.56 2.87 -11.57
CA ALA A 24 -7.57 3.88 -11.92
C ALA A 24 -6.38 3.93 -10.94
N MET A 25 -5.82 2.79 -10.56
CA MET A 25 -4.64 2.70 -9.69
C MET A 25 -3.37 3.03 -10.47
N LYS A 26 -3.16 4.32 -10.71
CA LYS A 26 -2.07 4.86 -11.54
C LYS A 26 -0.67 4.28 -11.23
N PRO A 27 -0.24 4.13 -9.97
CA PRO A 27 1.14 3.72 -9.68
C PRO A 27 1.54 2.42 -10.35
N ILE A 28 0.64 1.42 -10.43
CA ILE A 28 0.96 0.11 -11.03
C ILE A 28 1.07 0.13 -12.56
N LEU A 29 0.62 1.20 -13.21
CA LEU A 29 0.65 1.37 -14.65
C LEU A 29 1.89 2.15 -15.13
N THR A 30 2.72 2.63 -14.19
CA THR A 30 3.90 3.44 -14.51
C THR A 30 5.08 2.56 -14.96
N PRO A 31 6.01 3.12 -15.79
CA PRO A 31 7.25 2.44 -16.15
C PRO A 31 8.06 2.01 -14.92
N ASN A 32 8.09 2.84 -13.87
CA ASN A 32 8.82 2.54 -12.65
C ASN A 32 8.26 1.32 -11.91
N PHE A 33 6.94 1.15 -11.84
CA PHE A 33 6.38 -0.08 -11.28
C PHE A 33 6.64 -1.30 -12.14
N ARG A 34 6.65 -1.15 -13.46
CA ARG A 34 7.08 -2.22 -14.38
C ARG A 34 8.52 -2.63 -14.09
N SER A 35 9.43 -1.67 -13.91
CA SER A 35 10.82 -1.94 -13.53
C SER A 35 10.91 -2.72 -12.21
N VAL A 36 10.09 -2.41 -11.21
CA VAL A 36 10.01 -3.21 -9.97
C VAL A 36 9.68 -4.66 -10.29
N ARG A 37 8.62 -4.92 -11.07
CA ARG A 37 8.19 -6.28 -11.43
C ARG A 37 9.27 -7.07 -12.16
N GLU A 38 9.93 -6.45 -13.13
CA GLU A 38 10.97 -7.06 -13.95
C GLU A 38 12.24 -7.40 -13.12
N ASN A 39 12.47 -6.69 -12.03
CA ASN A 39 13.64 -6.87 -11.19
C ASN A 39 13.40 -7.68 -9.90
N LEU A 40 12.17 -8.13 -9.62
CA LEU A 40 11.89 -8.94 -8.44
C LEU A 40 12.75 -10.20 -8.34
N GLY A 41 13.02 -10.87 -9.46
CA GLY A 41 13.84 -12.09 -9.49
C GLY A 41 15.29 -11.87 -9.03
N ARG A 42 15.79 -10.64 -9.07
CA ARG A 42 17.14 -10.29 -8.57
C ARG A 42 17.26 -10.30 -7.05
N LEU A 43 16.13 -10.30 -6.35
CA LEU A 43 16.09 -10.29 -4.89
C LEU A 43 16.28 -11.69 -4.29
N GLY A 44 16.27 -12.75 -5.10
CA GLY A 44 16.20 -14.11 -4.60
C GLY A 44 14.85 -14.38 -3.92
N THR A 45 14.86 -15.12 -2.82
CA THR A 45 13.64 -15.37 -2.03
C THR A 45 13.21 -14.05 -1.36
N ILE A 46 12.03 -13.56 -1.70
CA ILE A 46 11.48 -12.35 -1.08
C ILE A 46 11.01 -12.69 0.33
N ARG A 47 11.42 -11.88 1.30
CA ARG A 47 11.13 -12.07 2.73
C ARG A 47 10.21 -11.03 3.31
N ARG A 48 10.24 -9.80 2.77
CA ARG A 48 9.40 -8.72 3.27
C ARG A 48 8.99 -7.72 2.19
N TYR A 49 7.75 -7.28 2.29
CA TYR A 49 7.28 -6.05 1.67
C TYR A 49 6.95 -5.04 2.79
N PHE A 50 7.53 -3.85 2.72
CA PHE A 50 7.19 -2.72 3.59
C PHE A 50 6.73 -1.57 2.72
N SER A 51 5.59 -0.95 3.06
CA SER A 51 5.11 0.22 2.35
C SER A 51 4.52 1.25 3.31
N CYS A 52 4.82 2.51 3.03
CA CYS A 52 4.35 3.62 3.83
C CYS A 52 3.76 4.71 2.94
N TYR A 53 2.53 5.12 3.27
CA TYR A 53 1.94 6.32 2.70
C TYR A 53 1.21 7.10 3.81
N CYS A 54 1.91 8.06 4.38
CA CYS A 54 1.37 8.93 5.42
C CYS A 54 1.50 10.37 4.94
N GLN A 55 0.36 11.02 4.76
CA GLN A 55 0.26 12.40 4.32
C GLN A 55 -0.80 13.13 5.14
N TYR A 56 -0.38 14.13 5.90
CA TYR A 56 -1.30 14.99 6.65
C TYR A 56 -2.30 15.64 5.70
N SER A 57 -3.57 15.35 5.90
CA SER A 57 -4.63 15.85 5.05
C SER A 57 -4.88 17.34 5.29
N SER A 58 -4.93 18.14 4.23
CA SER A 58 -5.33 19.55 4.31
C SER A 58 -6.75 19.75 4.87
N ARG A 59 -7.55 18.66 4.96
CA ARG A 59 -8.90 18.67 5.53
C ARG A 59 -8.93 18.32 7.02
N TYR A 60 -7.80 17.87 7.58
CA TYR A 60 -7.77 17.44 8.97
C TYR A 60 -7.83 18.60 9.98
N ASP A 61 -7.32 19.79 9.61
CA ASP A 61 -7.46 20.97 10.48
C ASP A 61 -8.93 21.36 10.64
N LYS A 62 -9.71 21.32 9.56
CA LYS A 62 -11.17 21.53 9.63
C LYS A 62 -11.87 20.48 10.48
N PHE A 63 -11.41 19.23 10.40
CA PHE A 63 -11.93 18.18 11.26
C PHE A 63 -11.69 18.48 12.75
N LYS A 64 -10.50 18.96 13.12
CA LYS A 64 -10.18 19.38 14.50
C LYS A 64 -11.02 20.57 14.97
N GLU A 65 -11.47 21.42 14.06
CA GLU A 65 -12.41 22.52 14.31
C GLU A 65 -13.89 22.04 14.40
N GLY A 66 -14.14 20.74 14.28
CA GLY A 66 -15.49 20.15 14.34
C GLY A 66 -16.20 20.06 12.99
N VAL A 67 -15.55 20.41 11.86
CA VAL A 67 -16.14 20.36 10.52
C VAL A 67 -15.72 19.06 9.81
N VAL A 68 -16.63 18.10 9.70
CA VAL A 68 -16.37 16.81 9.05
C VAL A 68 -16.57 16.93 7.54
N LEU A 69 -15.48 17.05 6.81
CA LEU A 69 -15.46 17.06 5.35
C LEU A 69 -15.48 15.62 4.79
N ASN A 70 -15.82 15.47 3.50
CA ASN A 70 -16.02 14.17 2.82
C ASN A 70 -14.90 13.15 3.10
N ALA A 71 -13.65 13.58 3.15
CA ALA A 71 -12.50 12.71 3.38
C ALA A 71 -12.50 11.93 4.72
N PHE A 72 -13.36 12.35 5.66
CA PHE A 72 -13.52 11.76 7.00
C PHE A 72 -14.97 11.34 7.30
N ARG A 73 -15.74 11.06 6.24
CA ARG A 73 -17.13 10.61 6.31
C ARG A 73 -17.23 9.14 5.94
N PRO A 74 -17.41 8.21 6.90
CA PRO A 74 -17.48 6.78 6.65
C PRO A 74 -18.69 6.38 5.80
N GLU A 75 -19.79 7.12 5.86
CA GLU A 75 -20.98 6.89 5.03
C GLU A 75 -20.72 7.11 3.53
N LEU A 76 -19.62 7.79 3.17
CA LEU A 76 -19.14 7.91 1.80
C LEU A 76 -18.01 6.91 1.47
N SER A 77 -17.83 5.88 2.31
CA SER A 77 -16.73 4.91 2.23
C SER A 77 -15.35 5.56 2.25
N ASN A 78 -15.22 6.69 2.94
CA ASN A 78 -13.98 7.42 3.12
C ASN A 78 -13.33 7.11 4.48
N GLY A 79 -12.04 7.29 4.53
CA GLY A 79 -11.14 7.05 5.64
C GLY A 79 -9.71 7.00 5.13
N ALA A 80 -8.74 6.80 6.00
CA ALA A 80 -7.34 6.77 5.60
C ALA A 80 -7.00 5.51 4.79
N MET A 81 -7.55 4.34 5.13
CA MET A 81 -7.33 3.11 4.37
C MET A 81 -7.87 3.23 2.95
N MET A 82 -9.11 3.68 2.79
CA MET A 82 -9.78 3.72 1.49
C MET A 82 -9.23 4.79 0.56
N ASP A 83 -8.71 5.91 1.11
CA ASP A 83 -8.21 7.03 0.31
C ASP A 83 -6.71 6.88 -0.02
N ILE A 84 -5.87 6.57 0.96
CA ILE A 84 -4.42 6.52 0.80
C ILE A 84 -3.80 5.16 1.14
N GLY A 85 -4.35 4.41 2.09
CA GLY A 85 -3.86 3.08 2.45
C GLY A 85 -3.92 2.09 1.28
N ILE A 86 -4.91 2.23 0.40
CA ILE A 86 -5.05 1.43 -0.81
C ILE A 86 -3.80 1.48 -1.71
N TYR A 87 -3.07 2.60 -1.74
CA TYR A 87 -1.84 2.74 -2.52
C TYR A 87 -0.69 1.88 -1.97
N THR A 88 -0.75 1.47 -0.71
CA THR A 88 0.23 0.56 -0.11
C THR A 88 -0.16 -0.90 -0.29
N VAL A 89 -1.46 -1.21 -0.26
CA VAL A 89 -2.01 -2.56 -0.33
C VAL A 89 -2.15 -3.07 -1.77
N TYR A 90 -2.67 -2.25 -2.67
CA TYR A 90 -2.96 -2.67 -4.04
C TYR A 90 -1.71 -3.14 -4.81
N PRO A 91 -0.57 -2.38 -4.80
CA PRO A 91 0.67 -2.86 -5.40
C PRO A 91 1.19 -4.16 -4.78
N MET A 92 1.07 -4.33 -3.47
CA MET A 92 1.44 -5.56 -2.76
C MET A 92 0.67 -6.76 -3.31
N VAL A 93 -0.66 -6.62 -3.44
CA VAL A 93 -1.51 -7.70 -3.96
C VAL A 93 -1.22 -7.99 -5.43
N VAL A 94 -0.90 -6.97 -6.24
CA VAL A 94 -0.49 -7.14 -7.64
C VAL A 94 0.82 -7.91 -7.76
N LEU A 95 1.77 -7.69 -6.83
CA LEU A 95 3.08 -8.35 -6.85
C LEU A 95 3.05 -9.77 -6.25
N PHE A 96 2.29 -9.99 -5.18
CA PHE A 96 2.39 -11.18 -4.33
C PHE A 96 1.08 -11.96 -4.18
N GLY A 97 -0.01 -11.45 -4.75
CA GLY A 97 -1.32 -12.10 -4.66
C GLY A 97 -2.00 -11.91 -3.29
N ARG A 98 -2.92 -12.82 -2.98
CA ARG A 98 -3.73 -12.75 -1.76
C ARG A 98 -2.95 -13.25 -0.54
N PRO A 99 -2.91 -12.49 0.57
CA PRO A 99 -2.29 -12.95 1.83
C PRO A 99 -3.11 -14.05 2.49
N LYS A 100 -2.46 -14.87 3.33
CA LYS A 100 -3.06 -15.93 4.15
C LYS A 100 -3.78 -15.37 5.37
N LYS A 101 -3.19 -14.34 6.00
CA LYS A 101 -3.70 -13.71 7.22
C LYS A 101 -3.48 -12.21 7.19
N ILE A 102 -4.37 -11.48 7.86
CA ILE A 102 -4.33 -10.03 7.98
C ILE A 102 -4.58 -9.68 9.44
N ASP A 103 -3.67 -8.89 10.02
CA ASP A 103 -3.80 -8.29 11.35
C ASP A 103 -3.65 -6.77 11.23
N ALA A 104 -4.57 -6.01 11.80
CA ALA A 104 -4.60 -4.56 11.65
C ALA A 104 -4.84 -3.86 12.99
N SER A 105 -4.24 -2.67 13.13
CA SER A 105 -4.53 -1.73 14.19
C SER A 105 -4.60 -0.32 13.61
N GLY A 106 -5.36 0.57 14.26
CA GLY A 106 -5.49 1.94 13.78
C GLY A 106 -6.16 2.87 14.76
N ILE A 107 -6.20 4.14 14.39
CA ILE A 107 -6.89 5.20 15.14
C ILE A 107 -8.17 5.54 14.38
N VAL A 108 -9.30 5.29 15.02
CA VAL A 108 -10.62 5.71 14.56
C VAL A 108 -10.92 7.10 15.13
N LEU A 109 -11.30 8.01 14.26
CA LEU A 109 -11.63 9.39 14.59
C LEU A 109 -13.07 9.50 15.12
N SER A 110 -13.42 10.64 15.70
CA SER A 110 -14.77 10.89 16.26
C SER A 110 -15.91 10.78 15.24
N SER A 111 -15.61 10.88 13.94
CA SER A 111 -16.59 10.65 12.87
C SER A 111 -16.84 9.16 12.57
N GLY A 112 -16.07 8.24 13.13
CA GLY A 112 -16.07 6.82 12.78
C GLY A 112 -15.15 6.45 11.62
N ALA A 113 -14.54 7.42 10.93
CA ALA A 113 -13.54 7.13 9.90
C ALA A 113 -12.18 6.84 10.52
N ASP A 114 -11.40 5.95 9.90
CA ASP A 114 -10.01 5.74 10.29
C ASP A 114 -9.14 6.92 9.87
N GLY A 115 -8.31 7.41 10.81
CA GLY A 115 -7.35 8.49 10.57
C GLY A 115 -5.98 7.99 10.15
N GLN A 116 -5.57 6.84 10.69
CA GLN A 116 -4.34 6.13 10.36
C GLN A 116 -4.40 4.69 10.79
N GLY A 117 -3.50 3.87 10.24
CA GLY A 117 -3.36 2.48 10.66
C GLY A 117 -2.06 1.83 10.21
N ALA A 118 -1.84 0.65 10.79
CA ALA A 118 -0.81 -0.29 10.44
C ALA A 118 -1.46 -1.64 10.16
N VAL A 119 -1.08 -2.30 9.09
CA VAL A 119 -1.58 -3.62 8.72
C VAL A 119 -0.41 -4.55 8.45
N ASN A 120 -0.44 -5.73 9.07
CA ASN A 120 0.48 -6.83 8.81
C ASN A 120 -0.23 -7.92 8.01
N PHE A 121 0.45 -8.43 7.01
CA PHE A 121 -0.02 -9.50 6.14
C PHE A 121 0.94 -10.68 6.19
N GLU A 122 0.39 -11.87 6.31
CA GLU A 122 1.15 -13.11 6.27
C GLU A 122 0.99 -13.80 4.92
N TYR A 123 2.11 -14.16 4.32
CA TYR A 123 2.24 -14.99 3.12
C TYR A 123 3.06 -16.23 3.44
N GLU A 124 3.20 -17.14 2.49
CA GLU A 124 4.13 -18.25 2.64
C GLU A 124 5.58 -17.77 2.47
N GLY A 125 6.37 -17.90 3.53
CA GLY A 125 7.79 -17.51 3.53
C GLY A 125 8.08 -16.00 3.48
N MET A 126 7.04 -15.16 3.51
CA MET A 126 7.14 -13.70 3.46
C MET A 126 6.11 -13.05 4.38
N ASN A 127 6.43 -11.90 4.93
CA ASN A 127 5.45 -11.01 5.54
C ASN A 127 5.42 -9.64 4.84
N ALA A 128 4.30 -8.92 5.01
CA ALA A 128 4.21 -7.55 4.58
C ALA A 128 3.67 -6.66 5.71
N THR A 129 4.15 -5.41 5.75
CA THR A 129 3.67 -4.40 6.68
C THR A 129 3.39 -3.12 5.91
N VAL A 130 2.20 -2.56 6.08
CA VAL A 130 1.86 -1.27 5.49
C VAL A 130 1.45 -0.28 6.56
N LEU A 131 1.91 0.96 6.39
CA LEU A 131 1.55 2.10 7.22
C LEU A 131 0.84 3.14 6.37
N TYR A 132 -0.24 3.70 6.90
CA TYR A 132 -0.96 4.76 6.23
C TYR A 132 -1.52 5.77 7.24
N SER A 133 -1.54 7.05 6.87
CA SER A 133 -2.09 8.09 7.74
C SER A 133 -2.54 9.32 6.97
N LYS A 134 -3.72 9.85 7.34
CA LYS A 134 -4.21 11.19 6.92
C LYS A 134 -4.03 12.24 8.01
N ILE A 135 -3.54 11.85 9.19
CA ILE A 135 -3.39 12.70 10.37
C ILE A 135 -1.94 12.92 10.82
N ALA A 136 -1.00 12.27 10.12
CA ALA A 136 0.44 12.46 10.33
C ALA A 136 1.17 12.30 9.00
N ASN A 137 2.38 12.85 8.90
CA ASN A 137 3.29 12.67 7.78
C ASN A 137 4.32 11.57 8.07
N SER A 138 4.84 10.95 7.02
CA SER A 138 6.04 10.11 7.06
C SER A 138 6.87 10.29 5.80
N SER A 139 8.17 10.16 5.93
CA SER A 139 9.14 10.13 4.83
C SER A 139 9.72 8.74 4.58
N LEU A 140 9.19 7.70 5.23
CA LEU A 140 9.65 6.33 5.05
C LEU A 140 9.38 5.86 3.61
N PRO A 141 10.38 5.30 2.93
CA PRO A 141 10.22 4.73 1.61
C PRO A 141 9.43 3.42 1.66
N THR A 142 9.01 2.94 0.48
CA THR A 142 8.55 1.56 0.30
C THR A 142 9.77 0.69 -0.01
N GLU A 143 9.83 -0.52 0.55
CA GLU A 143 10.93 -1.45 0.35
C GLU A 143 10.45 -2.89 0.15
N ILE A 144 11.09 -3.59 -0.79
CA ILE A 144 10.95 -5.03 -1.00
C ILE A 144 12.29 -5.67 -0.66
N GLN A 145 12.28 -6.55 0.34
CA GLN A 145 13.49 -7.19 0.86
C GLN A 145 13.54 -8.65 0.44
N GLY A 146 14.63 -9.04 -0.15
CA GLY A 146 14.93 -10.43 -0.48
C GLY A 146 16.29 -10.88 0.05
N GLU A 147 16.60 -12.15 -0.10
CA GLU A 147 17.85 -12.75 0.41
C GLU A 147 19.09 -12.26 -0.35
N GLU A 148 18.92 -11.81 -1.60
CA GLU A 148 20.02 -11.36 -2.47
C GLU A 148 20.06 -9.83 -2.68
N GLY A 149 19.16 -9.10 -2.02
CA GLY A 149 19.12 -7.64 -2.10
C GLY A 149 17.77 -7.05 -1.77
N ASN A 150 17.64 -5.75 -1.99
CA ASN A 150 16.37 -5.04 -1.81
C ASN A 150 16.09 -4.07 -2.97
N ILE A 151 14.82 -3.75 -3.14
CA ILE A 151 14.35 -2.67 -4.00
C ILE A 151 13.68 -1.64 -3.12
N THR A 152 14.11 -0.38 -3.24
CA THR A 152 13.51 0.76 -2.54
C THR A 152 12.81 1.67 -3.54
N LEU A 153 11.61 2.15 -3.18
CA LEU A 153 10.84 3.14 -3.90
C LEU A 153 10.74 4.39 -3.05
N ASP A 154 11.04 5.55 -3.62
CA ASP A 154 10.95 6.84 -2.91
C ASP A 154 9.55 7.11 -2.36
N ARG A 155 8.52 6.83 -3.15
CA ARG A 155 7.10 6.98 -2.80
C ARG A 155 6.26 5.94 -3.53
N ILE A 156 5.24 5.40 -2.85
CA ILE A 156 4.39 4.37 -3.44
C ILE A 156 3.25 4.94 -4.30
N ASN A 157 2.75 6.12 -3.98
CA ASN A 157 1.65 6.76 -4.70
C ASN A 157 2.07 7.42 -6.02
N ILE A 158 3.33 7.89 -6.09
CA ILE A 158 3.97 8.44 -7.30
C ILE A 158 5.42 8.00 -7.26
N ILE A 159 5.73 6.90 -7.92
CA ILE A 159 7.08 6.31 -7.92
C ILE A 159 7.98 7.15 -8.82
N GLY A 160 8.83 7.97 -8.23
CA GLY A 160 9.82 8.79 -8.92
C GLY A 160 11.14 8.06 -9.12
N GLU A 161 11.58 7.30 -8.12
CA GLU A 161 12.83 6.55 -8.13
C GLU A 161 12.63 5.10 -7.71
N VAL A 162 13.32 4.20 -8.41
CA VAL A 162 13.43 2.78 -8.07
C VAL A 162 14.91 2.44 -7.92
N LYS A 163 15.32 2.03 -6.74
CA LYS A 163 16.71 1.68 -6.45
C LYS A 163 16.83 0.22 -6.06
N TYR A 164 17.65 -0.53 -6.79
CA TYR A 164 18.09 -1.86 -6.41
C TYR A 164 19.42 -1.77 -5.64
N THR A 165 19.49 -2.45 -4.50
CA THR A 165 20.69 -2.59 -3.69
C THR A 165 20.98 -4.07 -3.51
N PRO A 166 22.08 -4.62 -4.06
CA PRO A 166 22.44 -6.02 -3.86
C PRO A 166 22.81 -6.28 -2.40
N ARG A 167 22.68 -7.53 -1.96
CA ARG A 167 23.13 -7.98 -0.65
C ARG A 167 24.63 -7.66 -0.50
N LEU A 168 24.97 -7.01 0.58
CA LEU A 168 26.40 -6.83 0.94
C LEU A 168 26.97 -8.22 1.24
N ALA A 169 28.15 -8.50 0.67
CA ALA A 169 28.92 -9.67 1.09
C ALA A 169 29.13 -9.62 2.60
N ALA A 170 28.98 -10.76 3.29
CA ALA A 170 29.29 -10.83 4.70
C ALA A 170 30.74 -10.34 4.88
N ALA A 171 30.95 -9.36 5.75
CA ALA A 171 32.29 -8.91 6.08
C ALA A 171 33.05 -10.13 6.63
N SER A 172 34.06 -10.60 5.88
CA SER A 172 34.95 -11.64 6.35
C SER A 172 35.65 -11.11 7.58
N GLY A 173 35.27 -11.53 8.78
CA GLY A 173 35.98 -11.20 9.98
C GLY A 173 35.22 -10.72 11.22
N ARG A 174 33.95 -11.13 11.40
CA ARG A 174 33.37 -11.19 12.75
C ARG A 174 32.99 -12.63 13.03
N GLY A 175 34.00 -13.40 13.42
CA GLY A 175 33.79 -14.63 14.18
C GLY A 175 33.23 -14.30 15.58
N PRO A 176 32.66 -15.29 16.26
CA PRO A 176 32.08 -15.12 17.58
C PRO A 176 33.08 -14.62 18.58
#